data_bf0eb50ca08687ce6787884c254ebf7d
#
_entry.id   bf0eb50ca08687ce6787884c254ebf7d
#
_cell.length_a   1.000
_cell.length_b   1.000
_cell.length_c   1.000
_cell.angle_alpha   90.00
_cell.angle_beta   90.00
_cell.angle_gamma   90.00
#
_symmetry.space_group_name_H-M   'P 1'
#
loop_
_entity.id
_entity.type
_entity.pdbx_description
1 polymer ?
#
loop_
_entity_poly.entity_id
_entity_poly.type
_entity_poly.pdbx_seq_one_letter_code
_entity_poly.pdbx_strand_id
1 'polypeptide(L)'
;LRAKMDEMEAWNVAEGPNKVEMRSADMGIIVSSISYHHVREAAPEASILKLGMTYPLPMQLIKDFAKKFEGKRLLVIEENDPWLAENIKAAGIQCESKFDPIFRFGELDVNRVRRIIAGDRNPDPVPVKGKPPMLCPGCPHRSSFAVLKELDCIVSGDIGCYTLAALPPISAMDYMIDMGAAIGMGIGLRNVLPREQAKKVVSVIGDSTFVHSGITGLVEAGYNRPDTGHVVIILDNSITAMTGQQEHPGTGRHLDHSPAYKLDYGAIAKTAGFDNVYEVNQVKEPEKFKELVKEALEKDELTLIVAKSPCILALKSILAWDKANKEKAEKALAESEAAAKKNGNF
;
A
#
# COMPACT_ATOMS: atom_id res chain seq x y z
N LEU A 1 -5.85 8.98 -30.68
CA LEU A 1 -4.93 8.25 -29.78
C LEU A 1 -3.71 7.75 -30.55
N ARG A 2 -3.88 7.04 -31.72
CA ARG A 2 -2.78 6.46 -32.49
C ARG A 2 -1.75 7.52 -32.93
N ALA A 3 -2.19 8.62 -33.54
CA ALA A 3 -1.30 9.71 -33.93
C ALA A 3 -0.46 10.30 -32.77
N LYS A 4 -1.06 10.43 -31.56
CA LYS A 4 -0.30 10.83 -30.38
C LYS A 4 0.74 9.80 -29.94
N MET A 5 0.45 8.52 -30.08
CA MET A 5 1.43 7.48 -29.79
C MET A 5 2.62 7.51 -30.75
N ASP A 6 2.34 7.71 -32.04
CA ASP A 6 3.37 7.84 -33.07
C ASP A 6 4.25 9.09 -32.82
N GLU A 7 3.63 10.21 -32.44
CA GLU A 7 4.33 11.44 -32.05
C GLU A 7 5.21 11.23 -30.79
N MET A 8 4.68 10.54 -29.77
CA MET A 8 5.44 10.20 -28.56
C MET A 8 6.60 9.28 -28.84
N GLU A 9 6.44 8.27 -29.73
CA GLU A 9 7.54 7.39 -30.13
C GLU A 9 8.61 8.18 -30.86
N ALA A 10 8.24 9.02 -31.83
CA ALA A 10 9.17 9.88 -32.54
C ALA A 10 9.96 10.81 -31.60
N TRP A 11 9.28 11.43 -30.67
CA TRP A 11 9.90 12.26 -29.63
C TRP A 11 10.85 11.42 -28.75
N ASN A 12 10.42 10.22 -28.30
CA ASN A 12 11.26 9.34 -27.48
C ASN A 12 12.52 8.89 -28.19
N VAL A 13 12.47 8.72 -29.52
CA VAL A 13 13.66 8.43 -30.35
C VAL A 13 14.61 9.62 -30.42
N ALA A 14 14.07 10.85 -30.66
CA ALA A 14 14.88 12.02 -30.99
C ALA A 14 15.36 12.78 -29.73
N GLU A 15 14.49 12.93 -28.74
CA GLU A 15 14.66 13.83 -27.60
C GLU A 15 14.39 13.15 -26.24
N GLY A 16 13.97 11.88 -26.26
CA GLY A 16 13.64 11.14 -25.06
C GLY A 16 14.82 11.02 -24.09
N PRO A 17 14.56 10.75 -22.80
CA PRO A 17 15.60 10.68 -21.75
C PRO A 17 16.43 9.41 -21.84
N ASN A 18 16.76 8.99 -23.07
CA ASN A 18 17.58 7.81 -23.37
C ASN A 18 19.05 8.19 -23.41
N LYS A 19 19.92 7.23 -23.11
CA LYS A 19 21.36 7.45 -23.14
C LYS A 19 22.08 6.28 -23.80
N VAL A 20 22.91 6.56 -24.81
CA VAL A 20 23.81 5.59 -25.44
C VAL A 20 25.22 5.81 -24.89
N GLU A 21 25.81 4.79 -24.30
CA GLU A 21 27.19 4.78 -23.83
C GLU A 21 27.95 3.72 -24.58
N MET A 22 28.77 4.14 -25.55
CA MET A 22 29.63 3.23 -26.34
C MET A 22 30.97 3.05 -25.64
N ARG A 23 31.33 1.78 -25.35
CA ARG A 23 32.59 1.39 -24.72
C ARG A 23 33.19 0.15 -25.41
N SER A 24 32.63 -1.04 -25.13
CA SER A 24 33.02 -2.29 -25.81
C SER A 24 32.38 -2.39 -27.17
N ALA A 25 33.11 -2.96 -28.12
CA ALA A 25 32.58 -3.36 -29.42
C ALA A 25 31.96 -4.77 -29.39
N ASP A 26 32.18 -5.56 -28.34
CA ASP A 26 31.82 -6.98 -28.30
C ASP A 26 30.53 -7.29 -27.54
N MET A 27 30.08 -6.38 -26.67
CA MET A 27 28.89 -6.57 -25.87
C MET A 27 28.10 -5.27 -25.75
N GLY A 28 26.83 -5.33 -26.14
CA GLY A 28 25.82 -4.30 -25.93
C GLY A 28 24.77 -4.76 -24.93
N ILE A 29 24.34 -3.86 -24.06
CA ILE A 29 23.27 -4.12 -23.07
C ILE A 29 22.19 -3.04 -23.20
N ILE A 30 20.95 -3.46 -23.41
CA ILE A 30 19.76 -2.60 -23.35
C ILE A 30 19.15 -2.74 -21.98
N VAL A 31 18.89 -1.62 -21.32
CA VAL A 31 18.47 -1.61 -19.91
C VAL A 31 17.60 -0.41 -19.58
N SER A 32 16.75 -0.52 -18.58
CA SER A 32 15.94 0.58 -18.05
C SER A 32 16.02 0.66 -16.53
N SER A 33 15.53 1.77 -15.98
CA SER A 33 15.34 1.94 -14.53
C SER A 33 16.60 1.70 -13.69
N ILE A 34 16.44 1.13 -12.49
CA ILE A 34 17.51 0.84 -11.54
C ILE A 34 18.53 -0.19 -12.08
N SER A 35 18.08 -1.10 -12.95
CA SER A 35 18.94 -2.11 -13.57
C SER A 35 20.13 -1.50 -14.33
N TYR A 36 19.99 -0.23 -14.79
CA TYR A 36 21.11 0.50 -15.39
C TYR A 36 22.30 0.65 -14.42
N HIS A 37 22.05 0.96 -13.16
CA HIS A 37 23.12 1.12 -12.16
C HIS A 37 23.77 -0.22 -11.83
N HIS A 38 22.98 -1.29 -11.74
CA HIS A 38 23.50 -2.65 -11.54
C HIS A 38 24.38 -3.11 -12.71
N VAL A 39 23.93 -2.85 -13.95
CA VAL A 39 24.72 -3.15 -15.16
C VAL A 39 26.01 -2.34 -15.21
N ARG A 40 25.96 -1.05 -14.87
CA ARG A 40 27.13 -0.17 -14.83
C ARG A 40 28.23 -0.68 -13.90
N GLU A 41 27.83 -1.26 -12.75
CA GLU A 41 28.76 -1.84 -11.78
C GLU A 41 29.18 -3.26 -12.16
N ALA A 42 28.25 -4.06 -12.67
CA ALA A 42 28.52 -5.46 -13.03
C ALA A 42 29.40 -5.61 -14.28
N ALA A 43 29.24 -4.71 -15.25
CA ALA A 43 29.93 -4.73 -16.55
C ALA A 43 30.36 -3.31 -16.99
N PRO A 44 31.34 -2.69 -16.31
CA PRO A 44 31.74 -1.30 -16.54
C PRO A 44 32.24 -1.06 -17.99
N GLU A 45 32.73 -2.10 -18.67
CA GLU A 45 33.23 -2.00 -20.04
C GLU A 45 32.16 -2.22 -21.11
N ALA A 46 30.96 -2.69 -20.75
CA ALA A 46 29.89 -2.91 -21.72
C ALA A 46 29.39 -1.60 -22.35
N SER A 47 29.03 -1.65 -23.63
CA SER A 47 28.24 -0.61 -24.25
C SER A 47 26.78 -0.70 -23.79
N ILE A 48 26.18 0.42 -23.44
CA ILE A 48 24.86 0.44 -22.82
C ILE A 48 23.92 1.38 -23.57
N LEU A 49 22.73 0.89 -23.90
CA LEU A 49 21.57 1.73 -24.20
C LEU A 49 20.66 1.76 -22.97
N LYS A 50 20.68 2.88 -22.25
CA LYS A 50 19.74 3.17 -21.16
C LYS A 50 18.45 3.75 -21.74
N LEU A 51 17.34 3.07 -21.55
CA LEU A 51 16.01 3.59 -21.85
C LEU A 51 15.48 4.36 -20.65
N GLY A 52 15.21 5.64 -20.84
CA GLY A 52 14.60 6.50 -19.83
C GLY A 52 13.08 6.49 -19.91
N MET A 53 12.52 6.22 -21.09
CA MET A 53 11.09 6.00 -21.32
C MET A 53 10.91 4.69 -22.09
N THR A 54 10.09 3.79 -21.50
CA THR A 54 9.90 2.43 -22.04
C THR A 54 8.58 2.25 -22.79
N TYR A 55 7.69 3.24 -22.78
CA TYR A 55 6.45 3.18 -23.54
C TYR A 55 6.02 4.55 -24.06
N PRO A 56 5.79 4.71 -25.39
CA PRO A 56 6.15 3.75 -26.43
C PRO A 56 7.65 3.54 -26.49
N LEU A 57 8.09 2.35 -26.90
CA LEU A 57 9.53 2.05 -27.05
C LEU A 57 10.14 2.89 -28.17
N PRO A 58 11.33 3.47 -27.98
CA PRO A 58 12.09 4.16 -29.03
C PRO A 58 12.70 3.14 -30.00
N MET A 59 11.86 2.46 -30.78
CA MET A 59 12.24 1.27 -31.51
C MET A 59 13.34 1.54 -32.54
N GLN A 60 13.36 2.71 -33.18
CA GLN A 60 14.43 3.06 -34.11
C GLN A 60 15.78 3.19 -33.40
N LEU A 61 15.83 3.83 -32.23
CA LEU A 61 17.06 3.94 -31.44
C LEU A 61 17.56 2.55 -30.98
N ILE A 62 16.63 1.67 -30.61
CA ILE A 62 16.97 0.28 -30.24
C ILE A 62 17.55 -0.47 -31.43
N LYS A 63 16.96 -0.35 -32.63
CA LYS A 63 17.49 -0.97 -33.87
C LYS A 63 18.88 -0.46 -34.20
N ASP A 64 19.10 0.86 -34.14
CA ASP A 64 20.38 1.49 -34.46
C ASP A 64 21.47 1.07 -33.45
N PHE A 65 21.11 0.90 -32.18
CA PHE A 65 22.02 0.35 -31.17
C PHE A 65 22.32 -1.13 -31.45
N ALA A 66 21.29 -1.95 -31.64
CA ALA A 66 21.41 -3.40 -31.87
C ALA A 66 22.26 -3.72 -33.10
N LYS A 67 22.13 -2.96 -34.20
CA LYS A 67 22.90 -3.12 -35.41
C LYS A 67 24.42 -3.07 -35.17
N LYS A 68 24.88 -2.34 -34.15
CA LYS A 68 26.32 -2.26 -33.81
C LYS A 68 26.85 -3.57 -33.20
N PHE A 69 25.94 -4.45 -32.77
CA PHE A 69 26.23 -5.73 -32.12
C PHE A 69 25.76 -6.94 -32.96
N GLU A 70 25.52 -6.77 -34.26
CA GLU A 70 25.26 -7.91 -35.18
C GLU A 70 26.43 -8.89 -35.14
N GLY A 71 26.13 -10.18 -34.91
CA GLY A 71 27.15 -11.24 -34.77
C GLY A 71 27.91 -11.20 -33.43
N LYS A 72 27.51 -10.34 -32.50
CA LYS A 72 28.08 -10.16 -31.15
C LYS A 72 27.04 -10.36 -30.10
N ARG A 73 27.40 -10.15 -28.83
CA ARG A 73 26.45 -10.29 -27.73
C ARG A 73 25.61 -9.01 -27.55
N LEU A 74 24.30 -9.16 -27.64
CA LEU A 74 23.32 -8.14 -27.26
C LEU A 74 22.44 -8.71 -26.17
N LEU A 75 22.43 -8.10 -24.98
CA LEU A 75 21.64 -8.50 -23.84
C LEU A 75 20.55 -7.46 -23.54
N VAL A 76 19.40 -7.92 -23.03
CA VAL A 76 18.38 -7.07 -22.40
C VAL A 76 18.31 -7.45 -20.93
N ILE A 77 18.54 -6.46 -20.05
CA ILE A 77 18.49 -6.64 -18.60
C ILE A 77 17.40 -5.73 -18.03
N GLU A 78 16.39 -6.36 -17.46
CA GLU A 78 15.20 -5.71 -16.93
C GLU A 78 14.67 -6.44 -15.70
N GLU A 79 13.94 -5.74 -14.83
CA GLU A 79 13.25 -6.31 -13.69
C GLU A 79 12.01 -7.11 -14.13
N ASN A 80 11.54 -8.02 -13.28
CA ASN A 80 10.31 -8.80 -13.45
C ASN A 80 10.20 -9.55 -14.78
N ASP A 81 9.04 -9.48 -15.45
CA ASP A 81 8.78 -10.14 -16.72
C ASP A 81 9.60 -9.52 -17.86
N PRO A 82 9.99 -10.34 -18.87
CA PRO A 82 10.87 -9.92 -19.95
C PRO A 82 10.18 -9.05 -21.02
N TRP A 83 9.50 -8.00 -20.60
CA TRP A 83 8.69 -7.13 -21.47
C TRP A 83 9.52 -6.41 -22.55
N LEU A 84 10.67 -5.83 -22.16
CA LEU A 84 11.58 -5.19 -23.14
C LEU A 84 12.12 -6.23 -24.12
N ALA A 85 12.62 -7.35 -23.60
CA ALA A 85 13.19 -8.39 -24.42
C ALA A 85 12.18 -8.99 -25.40
N GLU A 86 10.95 -9.22 -24.98
CA GLU A 86 9.88 -9.74 -25.84
C GLU A 86 9.53 -8.77 -26.95
N ASN A 87 9.35 -7.48 -26.66
CA ASN A 87 9.06 -6.45 -27.66
C ASN A 87 10.24 -6.24 -28.65
N ILE A 88 11.46 -6.29 -28.16
CA ILE A 88 12.66 -6.18 -28.99
C ILE A 88 12.77 -7.39 -29.94
N LYS A 89 12.52 -8.60 -29.42
CA LYS A 89 12.50 -9.83 -30.24
C LYS A 89 11.34 -9.82 -31.26
N ALA A 90 10.16 -9.34 -30.86
CA ALA A 90 9.03 -9.18 -31.76
C ALA A 90 9.30 -8.21 -32.92
N ALA A 91 10.19 -7.24 -32.73
CA ALA A 91 10.69 -6.35 -33.78
C ALA A 91 11.79 -6.97 -34.67
N GLY A 92 12.11 -8.26 -34.52
CA GLY A 92 13.07 -9.01 -35.32
C GLY A 92 14.54 -8.89 -34.84
N ILE A 93 14.79 -8.29 -33.68
CA ILE A 93 16.13 -8.11 -33.13
C ILE A 93 16.48 -9.33 -32.26
N GLN A 94 17.59 -10.01 -32.59
CA GLN A 94 18.11 -11.10 -31.78
C GLN A 94 18.80 -10.55 -30.52
N CYS A 95 18.38 -10.98 -29.36
CA CYS A 95 19.03 -10.60 -28.09
C CYS A 95 18.91 -11.72 -27.04
N GLU A 96 19.90 -11.77 -26.17
CA GLU A 96 19.84 -12.56 -24.94
C GLU A 96 18.99 -11.80 -23.90
N SER A 97 18.36 -12.54 -23.02
CA SER A 97 17.61 -11.97 -21.88
C SER A 97 17.89 -12.77 -20.62
N LYS A 98 17.41 -12.30 -19.48
CA LYS A 98 17.53 -13.07 -18.24
C LYS A 98 16.87 -14.44 -18.38
N PHE A 99 17.48 -15.43 -17.77
CA PHE A 99 17.03 -16.82 -17.89
C PHE A 99 15.80 -17.05 -17.01
N ASP A 100 14.75 -17.62 -17.62
CA ASP A 100 13.59 -18.11 -16.90
C ASP A 100 13.80 -19.59 -16.50
N PRO A 101 13.43 -20.02 -15.27
CA PRO A 101 12.77 -19.26 -14.19
C PRO A 101 13.74 -18.55 -13.21
N ILE A 102 15.06 -18.71 -13.34
CA ILE A 102 16.06 -18.37 -12.33
C ILE A 102 16.04 -16.86 -11.98
N PHE A 103 16.04 -16.01 -13.00
CA PHE A 103 16.14 -14.56 -12.83
C PHE A 103 14.83 -13.81 -13.14
N ARG A 104 13.74 -14.53 -13.42
CA ARG A 104 12.46 -13.91 -13.73
C ARG A 104 11.86 -13.21 -12.52
N PHE A 105 11.97 -13.84 -11.35
CA PHE A 105 11.41 -13.34 -10.11
C PHE A 105 12.49 -12.89 -9.14
N GLY A 106 12.10 -12.03 -8.22
CA GLY A 106 12.98 -11.43 -7.25
C GLY A 106 13.74 -10.23 -7.81
N GLU A 107 14.25 -9.43 -6.90
CA GLU A 107 14.98 -8.20 -7.18
C GLU A 107 16.30 -8.49 -7.92
N LEU A 108 16.62 -7.71 -8.92
CA LEU A 108 17.96 -7.72 -9.52
C LEU A 108 18.90 -6.91 -8.63
N ASP A 109 20.08 -7.48 -8.42
CA ASP A 109 21.22 -6.81 -7.83
C ASP A 109 22.47 -6.97 -8.74
N VAL A 110 23.55 -6.36 -8.34
CA VAL A 110 24.81 -6.41 -9.10
C VAL A 110 25.31 -7.86 -9.29
N ASN A 111 25.15 -8.73 -8.29
CA ASN A 111 25.60 -10.12 -8.36
C ASN A 111 24.73 -10.94 -9.30
N ARG A 112 23.40 -10.78 -9.23
CA ARG A 112 22.49 -11.44 -10.18
C ARG A 112 22.75 -10.97 -11.60
N VAL A 113 23.02 -9.69 -11.83
CA VAL A 113 23.38 -9.15 -13.15
C VAL A 113 24.71 -9.74 -13.63
N ARG A 114 25.76 -9.88 -12.80
CA ARG A 114 27.01 -10.56 -13.14
C ARG A 114 26.75 -12.00 -13.57
N ARG A 115 25.89 -12.72 -12.88
CA ARG A 115 25.52 -14.10 -13.20
C ARG A 115 24.78 -14.19 -14.54
N ILE A 116 23.83 -13.28 -14.81
CA ILE A 116 23.15 -13.20 -16.11
C ILE A 116 24.15 -12.99 -17.24
N ILE A 117 25.07 -12.05 -17.09
CA ILE A 117 26.11 -11.74 -18.09
C ILE A 117 27.05 -12.94 -18.29
N ALA A 118 27.39 -13.63 -17.21
CA ALA A 118 28.25 -14.84 -17.28
C ALA A 118 27.51 -16.08 -17.82
N GLY A 119 26.19 -16.02 -18.01
CA GLY A 119 25.40 -17.18 -18.43
C GLY A 119 25.25 -18.25 -17.33
N ASP A 120 25.40 -17.85 -16.04
CA ASP A 120 25.25 -18.74 -14.91
C ASP A 120 23.77 -19.11 -14.73
N ARG A 121 23.47 -20.42 -14.73
CA ARG A 121 22.14 -20.98 -14.57
C ARG A 121 21.94 -21.73 -13.25
N ASN A 122 22.86 -21.58 -12.31
CA ASN A 122 22.68 -22.17 -11.00
C ASN A 122 21.53 -21.49 -10.24
N PRO A 123 20.83 -22.18 -9.36
CA PRO A 123 19.83 -21.54 -8.48
C PRO A 123 20.44 -20.41 -7.66
N ASP A 124 19.61 -19.45 -7.30
CA ASP A 124 20.03 -18.42 -6.34
C ASP A 124 20.38 -19.07 -4.99
N PRO A 125 21.35 -18.51 -4.25
CA PRO A 125 21.62 -18.93 -2.89
C PRO A 125 20.33 -18.83 -2.07
N VAL A 126 20.07 -19.84 -1.24
CA VAL A 126 18.92 -19.80 -0.34
C VAL A 126 19.08 -18.60 0.60
N PRO A 127 18.14 -17.65 0.58
CA PRO A 127 18.25 -16.47 1.44
C PRO A 127 18.26 -16.87 2.91
N VAL A 128 19.13 -16.25 3.68
CA VAL A 128 19.13 -16.41 5.14
C VAL A 128 17.76 -15.94 5.65
N LYS A 129 17.04 -16.80 6.36
CA LYS A 129 15.74 -16.45 6.95
C LYS A 129 15.93 -15.31 7.93
N GLY A 130 15.52 -14.11 7.54
CA GLY A 130 15.42 -12.97 8.42
C GLY A 130 14.26 -13.15 9.43
N LYS A 131 14.20 -12.27 10.42
CA LYS A 131 13.04 -12.18 11.31
C LYS A 131 11.85 -11.67 10.49
N PRO A 132 10.72 -12.40 10.44
CA PRO A 132 9.54 -11.93 9.71
C PRO A 132 9.01 -10.62 10.30
N PRO A 133 8.43 -9.74 9.49
CA PRO A 133 7.79 -8.54 9.99
C PRO A 133 6.64 -8.92 10.93
N MET A 134 6.45 -8.14 12.00
CA MET A 134 5.38 -8.38 12.98
C MET A 134 4.89 -7.06 13.57
N LEU A 135 3.66 -7.09 14.12
CA LEU A 135 3.14 -5.96 14.89
C LEU A 135 4.05 -5.64 16.09
N CYS A 136 4.26 -4.34 16.34
CA CYS A 136 5.07 -3.86 17.45
C CYS A 136 4.64 -4.47 18.80
N PRO A 137 5.55 -4.66 19.76
CA PRO A 137 5.18 -4.95 21.14
C PRO A 137 4.26 -3.85 21.69
N GLY A 138 3.11 -4.22 22.28
CA GLY A 138 2.13 -3.26 22.79
C GLY A 138 1.28 -2.55 21.73
N CYS A 139 1.37 -2.92 20.46
CA CYS A 139 0.53 -2.39 19.40
C CYS A 139 -0.96 -2.63 19.70
N PRO A 140 -1.84 -1.59 19.63
CA PRO A 140 -3.26 -1.72 19.93
C PRO A 140 -3.98 -2.72 19.01
N HIS A 141 -3.52 -2.90 17.78
CA HIS A 141 -4.09 -3.87 16.86
C HIS A 141 -4.00 -5.32 17.37
N ARG A 142 -3.01 -5.65 18.20
CA ARG A 142 -2.89 -6.99 18.78
C ARG A 142 -4.10 -7.37 19.62
N SER A 143 -4.64 -6.44 20.42
CA SER A 143 -5.84 -6.66 21.22
C SER A 143 -7.07 -6.93 20.36
N SER A 144 -7.24 -6.18 19.27
CA SER A 144 -8.35 -6.41 18.33
C SER A 144 -8.29 -7.81 17.72
N PHE A 145 -7.14 -8.19 17.16
CA PHE A 145 -7.01 -9.49 16.50
C PHE A 145 -7.00 -10.68 17.47
N ALA A 146 -6.60 -10.49 18.72
CA ALA A 146 -6.76 -11.52 19.74
C ALA A 146 -8.23 -11.88 19.96
N VAL A 147 -9.09 -10.86 20.06
CA VAL A 147 -10.55 -11.04 20.20
C VAL A 147 -11.15 -11.67 18.94
N LEU A 148 -10.81 -11.18 17.75
CA LEU A 148 -11.35 -11.73 16.50
C LEU A 148 -10.97 -13.21 16.32
N LYS A 149 -9.76 -13.58 16.69
CA LYS A 149 -9.29 -14.96 16.65
C LYS A 149 -10.03 -15.83 17.68
N GLU A 150 -10.23 -15.33 18.89
CA GLU A 150 -10.97 -16.04 19.94
C GLU A 150 -12.43 -16.30 19.55
N LEU A 151 -13.05 -15.36 18.82
CA LEU A 151 -14.42 -15.48 18.31
C LEU A 151 -14.51 -16.27 16.99
N ASP A 152 -13.42 -16.84 16.52
CA ASP A 152 -13.35 -17.60 15.25
C ASP A 152 -13.92 -16.81 14.06
N CYS A 153 -13.61 -15.52 14.00
CA CYS A 153 -14.05 -14.66 12.91
C CYS A 153 -13.30 -14.96 11.60
N ILE A 154 -14.01 -14.84 10.49
CA ILE A 154 -13.43 -14.78 9.14
C ILE A 154 -13.13 -13.31 8.84
N VAL A 155 -11.86 -12.95 8.82
CA VAL A 155 -11.43 -11.55 8.76
C VAL A 155 -11.08 -11.14 7.34
N SER A 156 -11.95 -10.33 6.72
CA SER A 156 -11.64 -9.57 5.50
C SER A 156 -10.89 -8.31 5.91
N GLY A 157 -9.59 -8.31 5.70
CA GLY A 157 -8.69 -7.23 6.09
C GLY A 157 -8.33 -6.28 4.96
N ASP A 158 -7.62 -5.24 5.32
CA ASP A 158 -7.16 -4.17 4.45
C ASP A 158 -5.66 -3.91 4.63
N ILE A 159 -5.11 -2.88 3.99
CA ILE A 159 -3.68 -2.59 3.98
C ILE A 159 -3.30 -1.54 5.02
N GLY A 160 -2.36 -1.89 5.88
CA GLY A 160 -1.80 -1.05 6.94
C GLY A 160 -0.95 -1.88 7.90
N CYS A 161 -0.54 -1.33 9.05
CA CYS A 161 0.18 -2.10 10.06
C CYS A 161 -0.57 -3.38 10.48
N TYR A 162 -1.87 -3.31 10.54
CA TYR A 162 -2.74 -4.43 10.93
C TYR A 162 -2.74 -5.59 9.92
N THR A 163 -2.32 -5.38 8.67
CA THR A 163 -2.07 -6.46 7.69
C THR A 163 -1.10 -7.52 8.24
N LEU A 164 -0.17 -7.10 9.09
CA LEU A 164 0.76 -8.02 9.75
C LEU A 164 0.08 -9.03 10.70
N ALA A 165 -1.21 -8.87 10.99
CA ALA A 165 -1.98 -9.87 11.72
C ALA A 165 -2.26 -11.14 10.89
N ALA A 166 -2.05 -11.13 9.58
CA ALA A 166 -2.06 -12.32 8.74
C ALA A 166 -0.88 -13.27 9.06
N LEU A 167 0.22 -12.72 9.59
CA LEU A 167 1.45 -13.47 9.86
C LEU A 167 1.49 -14.01 11.29
N PRO A 168 2.26 -15.12 11.53
CA PRO A 168 2.55 -15.57 12.88
C PRO A 168 3.20 -14.46 13.73
N PRO A 169 2.96 -14.43 15.05
CA PRO A 169 2.19 -15.40 15.85
C PRO A 169 0.68 -15.14 15.91
N ILE A 170 0.19 -14.08 15.29
CA ILE A 170 -1.23 -13.68 15.38
C ILE A 170 -2.09 -14.56 14.48
N SER A 171 -1.82 -14.59 13.18
CA SER A 171 -2.53 -15.42 12.19
C SER A 171 -4.06 -15.34 12.36
N ALA A 172 -4.60 -14.11 12.24
CA ALA A 172 -6.01 -13.81 12.48
C ALA A 172 -6.60 -12.87 11.41
N MET A 173 -6.04 -12.87 10.21
CA MET A 173 -6.55 -12.19 9.03
C MET A 173 -6.50 -13.17 7.86
N ASP A 174 -7.64 -13.38 7.21
CA ASP A 174 -7.81 -14.42 6.18
C ASP A 174 -7.61 -13.87 4.77
N TYR A 175 -8.07 -12.66 4.52
CA TYR A 175 -8.05 -12.02 3.20
C TYR A 175 -7.57 -10.59 3.28
N MET A 176 -6.81 -10.18 2.26
CA MET A 176 -6.46 -8.80 1.96
C MET A 176 -6.02 -8.71 0.49
N ILE A 177 -6.41 -7.65 -0.20
CA ILE A 177 -6.03 -7.45 -1.62
C ILE A 177 -5.35 -6.10 -1.79
N ASP A 178 -6.08 -5.00 -1.51
CA ASP A 178 -5.59 -3.64 -1.67
C ASP A 178 -6.23 -2.68 -0.66
N MET A 179 -5.84 -1.40 -0.71
CA MET A 179 -6.40 -0.37 0.17
C MET A 179 -7.86 -0.07 -0.17
N GLY A 180 -8.77 -0.35 0.79
CA GLY A 180 -10.20 -0.10 0.69
C GLY A 180 -11.04 -1.32 0.31
N ALA A 181 -10.42 -2.46 -0.01
CA ALA A 181 -11.14 -3.66 -0.46
C ALA A 181 -11.86 -4.40 0.67
N ALA A 182 -11.45 -4.25 1.93
CA ALA A 182 -11.93 -5.06 3.05
C ALA A 182 -13.45 -5.13 3.15
N ILE A 183 -14.14 -4.00 3.04
CA ILE A 183 -15.60 -3.92 3.21
C ILE A 183 -16.31 -4.60 2.04
N GLY A 184 -15.93 -4.29 0.79
CA GLY A 184 -16.51 -4.91 -0.39
C GLY A 184 -16.29 -6.43 -0.44
N MET A 185 -15.10 -6.89 -0.10
CA MET A 185 -14.80 -8.33 0.01
C MET A 185 -15.64 -9.01 1.10
N GLY A 186 -15.77 -8.38 2.28
CA GLY A 186 -16.57 -8.88 3.38
C GLY A 186 -18.04 -9.01 3.00
N ILE A 187 -18.60 -8.02 2.30
CA ILE A 187 -19.97 -8.08 1.76
C ILE A 187 -20.10 -9.24 0.76
N GLY A 188 -19.15 -9.38 -0.16
CA GLY A 188 -19.12 -10.47 -1.12
C GLY A 188 -19.12 -11.83 -0.44
N LEU A 189 -18.27 -12.03 0.57
CA LEU A 189 -18.21 -13.27 1.35
C LEU A 189 -19.54 -13.55 2.08
N ARG A 190 -20.18 -12.54 2.67
CA ARG A 190 -21.48 -12.71 3.35
C ARG A 190 -22.59 -13.15 2.39
N ASN A 191 -22.52 -12.77 1.13
CA ASN A 191 -23.51 -13.13 0.12
C ASN A 191 -23.30 -14.55 -0.46
N VAL A 192 -22.09 -15.11 -0.41
CA VAL A 192 -21.78 -16.39 -1.06
C VAL A 192 -21.55 -17.55 -0.09
N LEU A 193 -21.22 -17.26 1.16
CA LEU A 193 -20.99 -18.29 2.17
C LEU A 193 -22.32 -18.80 2.77
N PRO A 194 -22.36 -20.06 3.24
CA PRO A 194 -23.47 -20.54 4.06
C PRO A 194 -23.69 -19.61 5.27
N ARG A 195 -24.95 -19.39 5.65
CA ARG A 195 -25.36 -18.41 6.68
C ARG A 195 -24.50 -18.46 7.96
N GLU A 196 -24.22 -19.66 8.48
CA GLU A 196 -23.41 -19.83 9.70
C GLU A 196 -21.97 -19.29 9.54
N GLN A 197 -21.37 -19.46 8.36
CA GLN A 197 -20.04 -18.93 8.06
C GLN A 197 -20.12 -17.43 7.72
N ALA A 198 -21.13 -17.03 6.97
CA ALA A 198 -21.35 -15.65 6.60
C ALA A 198 -21.43 -14.73 7.84
N LYS A 199 -22.13 -15.16 8.91
CA LYS A 199 -22.20 -14.42 10.18
C LYS A 199 -20.85 -14.22 10.87
N LYS A 200 -19.87 -15.09 10.63
CA LYS A 200 -18.50 -14.93 11.16
C LYS A 200 -17.64 -13.93 10.39
N VAL A 201 -18.07 -13.47 9.22
CA VAL A 201 -17.29 -12.54 8.40
C VAL A 201 -17.33 -11.14 9.01
N VAL A 202 -16.14 -10.57 9.24
CA VAL A 202 -15.94 -9.18 9.66
C VAL A 202 -15.00 -8.47 8.69
N SER A 203 -15.28 -7.21 8.39
CA SER A 203 -14.34 -6.36 7.68
C SER A 203 -13.54 -5.52 8.64
N VAL A 204 -12.22 -5.53 8.50
CA VAL A 204 -11.29 -4.76 9.35
C VAL A 204 -10.49 -3.80 8.49
N ILE A 205 -10.57 -2.51 8.80
CA ILE A 205 -9.91 -1.45 8.05
C ILE A 205 -9.29 -0.43 9.01
N GLY A 206 -8.12 0.11 8.68
CA GLY A 206 -7.50 1.19 9.45
C GLY A 206 -8.16 2.54 9.20
N ASP A 207 -8.04 3.47 10.14
CA ASP A 207 -8.59 4.82 10.08
C ASP A 207 -8.15 5.60 8.83
N SER A 208 -6.88 5.61 8.52
CA SER A 208 -6.33 6.26 7.33
C SER A 208 -6.85 5.64 6.04
N THR A 209 -6.84 4.31 5.93
CA THR A 209 -7.33 3.59 4.75
C THR A 209 -8.84 3.76 4.58
N PHE A 210 -9.59 3.81 5.69
CA PHE A 210 -11.03 4.10 5.67
C PHE A 210 -11.33 5.45 5.04
N VAL A 211 -10.61 6.50 5.44
CA VAL A 211 -10.78 7.84 4.88
C VAL A 211 -10.36 7.88 3.41
N HIS A 212 -9.30 7.16 3.05
CA HIS A 212 -8.79 7.11 1.67
C HIS A 212 -9.80 6.45 0.71
N SER A 213 -10.34 5.27 1.07
CA SER A 213 -11.12 4.44 0.12
C SER A 213 -12.20 3.55 0.77
N GLY A 214 -12.32 3.52 2.09
CA GLY A 214 -13.30 2.66 2.78
C GLY A 214 -14.71 3.22 2.82
N ILE A 215 -14.91 4.54 2.70
CA ILE A 215 -16.23 5.18 2.79
C ILE A 215 -17.19 4.65 1.74
N THR A 216 -16.75 4.42 0.51
CA THR A 216 -17.54 3.85 -0.58
C THR A 216 -18.05 2.45 -0.24
N GLY A 217 -17.26 1.66 0.49
CA GLY A 217 -17.67 0.34 0.98
C GLY A 217 -18.82 0.41 2.00
N LEU A 218 -18.86 1.44 2.87
CA LEU A 218 -20.01 1.63 3.75
C LEU A 218 -21.29 1.97 2.99
N VAL A 219 -21.17 2.83 1.98
CA VAL A 219 -22.31 3.19 1.11
C VAL A 219 -22.86 1.95 0.40
N GLU A 220 -21.96 1.11 -0.11
CA GLU A 220 -22.33 -0.15 -0.76
C GLU A 220 -23.00 -1.12 0.23
N ALA A 221 -22.46 -1.25 1.45
CA ALA A 221 -23.06 -2.08 2.51
C ALA A 221 -24.47 -1.67 2.85
N GLY A 222 -24.74 -0.35 2.89
CA GLY A 222 -26.08 0.17 3.17
C GLY A 222 -27.05 -0.03 2.01
N TYR A 223 -26.57 0.11 0.77
CA TYR A 223 -27.37 -0.03 -0.45
C TYR A 223 -27.66 -1.50 -0.80
N ASN A 224 -26.64 -2.35 -0.80
CA ASN A 224 -26.74 -3.79 -1.07
C ASN A 224 -26.52 -4.62 0.20
N ARG A 225 -27.36 -4.35 1.22
CA ARG A 225 -27.27 -4.98 2.55
C ARG A 225 -27.35 -6.51 2.41
N PRO A 226 -26.35 -7.25 2.96
CA PRO A 226 -26.45 -8.71 3.05
C PRO A 226 -27.55 -9.13 4.03
N ASP A 227 -28.26 -10.22 3.75
CA ASP A 227 -29.31 -10.77 4.60
C ASP A 227 -28.83 -11.14 6.03
N THR A 228 -27.54 -11.34 6.20
CA THR A 228 -26.89 -11.61 7.49
C THR A 228 -26.35 -10.34 8.17
N GLY A 229 -26.68 -9.14 7.65
CA GLY A 229 -26.05 -7.92 8.09
C GLY A 229 -24.55 -7.88 7.75
N HIS A 230 -23.79 -6.97 8.34
CA HIS A 230 -22.32 -6.95 8.23
C HIS A 230 -21.67 -6.19 9.38
N VAL A 231 -20.52 -6.65 9.82
CA VAL A 231 -19.73 -5.98 10.86
C VAL A 231 -18.49 -5.37 10.25
N VAL A 232 -18.35 -4.05 10.38
CA VAL A 232 -17.16 -3.29 9.99
C VAL A 232 -16.45 -2.78 11.22
N ILE A 233 -15.15 -3.04 11.33
CA ILE A 233 -14.31 -2.60 12.44
C ILE A 233 -13.25 -1.63 11.89
N ILE A 234 -13.34 -0.36 12.30
CA ILE A 234 -12.28 0.63 12.02
C ILE A 234 -11.28 0.59 13.18
N LEU A 235 -10.01 0.30 12.85
CA LEU A 235 -8.89 0.35 13.78
C LEU A 235 -8.32 1.79 13.79
N ASP A 236 -8.86 2.65 14.64
CA ASP A 236 -8.41 4.04 14.80
C ASP A 236 -7.17 4.10 15.71
N ASN A 237 -6.00 4.24 15.11
CA ASN A 237 -4.75 4.48 15.83
C ASN A 237 -4.30 5.95 15.76
N SER A 238 -5.15 6.82 15.21
CA SER A 238 -4.98 8.28 15.12
C SER A 238 -3.77 8.74 14.30
N ILE A 239 -3.26 7.90 13.37
CA ILE A 239 -2.16 8.26 12.47
C ILE A 239 -1.96 7.21 11.35
N THR A 240 -1.46 7.60 10.18
CA THR A 240 -0.99 6.67 9.13
C THR A 240 0.40 6.14 9.51
N ALA A 241 0.44 5.10 10.37
CA ALA A 241 1.66 4.71 11.05
C ALA A 241 2.73 4.05 10.16
N MET A 242 2.33 3.15 9.25
CA MET A 242 3.25 2.27 8.51
C MET A 242 4.20 3.03 7.58
N THR A 243 3.74 4.10 6.96
CA THR A 243 4.48 4.84 5.93
C THR A 243 5.23 6.07 6.45
N GLY A 244 5.26 6.29 7.76
CA GLY A 244 6.04 7.37 8.37
C GLY A 244 5.22 8.33 9.24
N GLN A 245 4.12 7.88 9.79
CA GLN A 245 3.30 8.62 10.77
C GLN A 245 2.67 9.90 10.19
N GLN A 246 2.08 9.80 9.00
CA GLN A 246 1.38 10.92 8.35
C GLN A 246 0.03 11.21 8.99
N GLU A 247 -0.36 12.47 9.01
CA GLU A 247 -1.71 12.90 9.36
C GLU A 247 -2.70 12.55 8.24
N HIS A 248 -3.98 12.41 8.61
CA HIS A 248 -5.08 12.18 7.69
C HIS A 248 -6.38 12.82 8.24
N PRO A 249 -7.44 13.01 7.46
CA PRO A 249 -8.65 13.74 7.90
C PRO A 249 -9.33 13.21 9.16
N GLY A 250 -9.10 11.96 9.55
CA GLY A 250 -9.62 11.36 10.78
C GLY A 250 -8.82 11.71 12.04
N THR A 251 -7.62 12.30 11.92
CA THR A 251 -6.79 12.65 13.09
C THR A 251 -7.23 13.97 13.75
N GLY A 252 -7.84 14.88 12.98
CA GLY A 252 -8.16 16.24 13.43
C GLY A 252 -6.97 17.19 13.44
N ARG A 253 -5.92 16.86 12.67
CA ARG A 253 -4.72 17.68 12.51
C ARG A 253 -4.34 17.82 11.03
N HIS A 254 -3.80 18.98 10.65
CA HIS A 254 -3.14 19.22 9.37
C HIS A 254 -1.73 18.60 9.33
N LEU A 255 -1.05 18.66 8.19
CA LEU A 255 0.31 18.12 8.02
C LEU A 255 1.35 18.80 8.93
N ASP A 256 1.13 20.03 9.33
CA ASP A 256 1.95 20.79 10.29
C ASP A 256 1.53 20.55 11.75
N HIS A 257 0.64 19.58 11.97
CA HIS A 257 0.04 19.21 13.25
C HIS A 257 -0.86 20.29 13.90
N SER A 258 -1.20 21.37 13.19
CA SER A 258 -2.19 22.35 13.62
C SER A 258 -3.61 21.73 13.62
N PRO A 259 -4.57 22.27 14.40
CA PRO A 259 -5.91 21.74 14.46
C PRO A 259 -6.62 21.79 13.10
N ALA A 260 -7.30 20.70 12.75
CA ALA A 260 -8.11 20.58 11.55
C ALA A 260 -9.50 20.01 11.88
N TYR A 261 -10.41 20.08 10.92
CA TYR A 261 -11.68 19.38 11.04
C TYR A 261 -11.44 17.86 11.16
N LYS A 262 -12.02 17.25 12.18
CA LYS A 262 -11.94 15.81 12.40
C LYS A 262 -13.15 15.12 11.81
N LEU A 263 -12.92 14.16 10.94
CA LEU A 263 -13.99 13.37 10.34
C LEU A 263 -14.65 12.47 11.37
N ASP A 264 -15.98 12.47 11.40
CA ASP A 264 -16.80 11.61 12.27
C ASP A 264 -17.20 10.32 11.51
N TYR A 265 -16.53 9.22 11.83
CA TYR A 265 -16.80 7.91 11.22
C TYR A 265 -18.20 7.40 11.52
N GLY A 266 -18.71 7.68 12.74
CA GLY A 266 -20.04 7.26 13.16
C GLY A 266 -21.14 7.99 12.39
N ALA A 267 -20.99 9.30 12.17
CA ALA A 267 -21.92 10.08 11.38
C ALA A 267 -21.96 9.59 9.91
N ILE A 268 -20.80 9.26 9.33
CA ILE A 268 -20.72 8.69 7.98
C ILE A 268 -21.46 7.35 7.92
N ALA A 269 -21.23 6.45 8.87
CA ALA A 269 -21.87 5.14 8.89
C ALA A 269 -23.39 5.25 9.05
N LYS A 270 -23.87 6.13 9.92
CA LYS A 270 -25.31 6.40 10.07
C LYS A 270 -25.92 6.91 8.77
N THR A 271 -25.25 7.83 8.09
CA THR A 271 -25.72 8.36 6.79
C THR A 271 -25.71 7.27 5.71
N ALA A 272 -24.78 6.32 5.79
CA ALA A 272 -24.71 5.15 4.91
C ALA A 272 -25.71 4.04 5.25
N GLY A 273 -26.54 4.21 6.31
CA GLY A 273 -27.61 3.26 6.65
C GLY A 273 -27.20 2.16 7.65
N PHE A 274 -26.12 2.37 8.41
CA PHE A 274 -25.74 1.45 9.49
C PHE A 274 -26.67 1.57 10.68
N ASP A 275 -27.15 0.43 11.18
CA ASP A 275 -28.09 0.34 12.29
C ASP A 275 -27.42 0.66 13.63
N ASN A 276 -26.21 0.16 13.82
CA ASN A 276 -25.45 0.29 15.05
C ASN A 276 -24.08 0.91 14.81
N VAL A 277 -23.70 1.82 15.71
CA VAL A 277 -22.38 2.47 15.70
C VAL A 277 -21.84 2.53 17.12
N TYR A 278 -20.67 1.96 17.34
CA TYR A 278 -20.01 1.93 18.63
C TYR A 278 -18.58 2.47 18.55
N GLU A 279 -18.13 3.17 19.59
CA GLU A 279 -16.72 3.51 19.81
C GLU A 279 -16.26 2.84 21.12
N VAL A 280 -15.10 2.19 21.09
CA VAL A 280 -14.55 1.46 22.24
C VAL A 280 -13.02 1.52 22.21
N ASN A 281 -12.40 1.60 23.39
CA ASN A 281 -10.95 1.42 23.50
C ASN A 281 -10.63 -0.04 23.76
N GLN A 282 -10.28 -0.77 22.70
CA GLN A 282 -10.06 -2.21 22.73
C GLN A 282 -8.85 -2.66 23.58
N VAL A 283 -8.00 -1.72 24.00
CA VAL A 283 -6.86 -2.00 24.90
C VAL A 283 -7.26 -1.83 26.36
N LYS A 284 -8.06 -0.81 26.66
CA LYS A 284 -8.53 -0.53 28.04
C LYS A 284 -9.77 -1.32 28.41
N GLU A 285 -10.63 -1.62 27.43
CA GLU A 285 -11.92 -2.29 27.61
C GLU A 285 -12.01 -3.55 26.70
N PRO A 286 -11.09 -4.51 26.81
CA PRO A 286 -11.04 -5.66 25.89
C PRO A 286 -12.32 -6.53 25.97
N GLU A 287 -12.87 -6.73 27.15
CA GLU A 287 -14.10 -7.53 27.31
C GLU A 287 -15.30 -6.84 26.67
N LYS A 288 -15.43 -5.53 26.82
CA LYS A 288 -16.48 -4.75 26.16
C LYS A 288 -16.35 -4.80 24.64
N PHE A 289 -15.12 -4.70 24.11
CA PHE A 289 -14.90 -4.86 22.67
C PHE A 289 -15.32 -6.25 22.19
N LYS A 290 -14.98 -7.30 22.95
CA LYS A 290 -15.36 -8.67 22.64
C LYS A 290 -16.88 -8.85 22.65
N GLU A 291 -17.59 -8.33 23.67
CA GLU A 291 -19.04 -8.36 23.75
C GLU A 291 -19.70 -7.67 22.58
N LEU A 292 -19.25 -6.46 22.21
CA LEU A 292 -19.76 -5.71 21.06
C LEU A 292 -19.59 -6.49 19.75
N VAL A 293 -18.43 -7.10 19.52
CA VAL A 293 -18.19 -7.92 18.31
C VAL A 293 -19.11 -9.13 18.33
N LYS A 294 -19.20 -9.87 19.46
CA LYS A 294 -20.05 -11.04 19.60
C LYS A 294 -21.52 -10.73 19.31
N GLU A 295 -22.06 -9.70 19.96
CA GLU A 295 -23.44 -9.25 19.72
C GLU A 295 -23.69 -8.85 18.27
N ALA A 296 -22.74 -8.16 17.64
CA ALA A 296 -22.86 -7.75 16.25
C ALA A 296 -22.85 -8.93 15.27
N LEU A 297 -22.12 -10.02 15.58
CA LEU A 297 -22.10 -11.24 14.76
C LEU A 297 -23.43 -12.03 14.85
N GLU A 298 -24.14 -11.92 15.95
CA GLU A 298 -25.42 -12.60 16.15
C GLU A 298 -26.59 -11.89 15.45
N LYS A 299 -26.48 -10.57 15.23
CA LYS A 299 -27.51 -9.75 14.59
C LYS A 299 -27.40 -9.79 13.06
N ASP A 300 -28.55 -9.67 12.40
CA ASP A 300 -28.65 -9.50 10.95
C ASP A 300 -28.71 -8.00 10.59
N GLU A 301 -27.81 -7.21 11.19
CA GLU A 301 -27.77 -5.75 11.14
C GLU A 301 -26.41 -5.26 10.67
N LEU A 302 -26.37 -4.04 10.10
CA LEU A 302 -25.11 -3.37 9.79
C LEU A 302 -24.57 -2.71 11.06
N THR A 303 -23.38 -3.11 11.45
CA THR A 303 -22.72 -2.59 12.66
C THR A 303 -21.35 -2.04 12.33
N LEU A 304 -21.09 -0.78 12.73
CA LEU A 304 -19.76 -0.19 12.75
C LEU A 304 -19.21 -0.19 14.19
N ILE A 305 -18.00 -0.69 14.37
CA ILE A 305 -17.25 -0.58 15.64
C ILE A 305 -15.96 0.20 15.37
N VAL A 306 -15.79 1.36 15.99
CA VAL A 306 -14.55 2.12 15.97
C VAL A 306 -13.69 1.69 17.17
N ALA A 307 -12.69 0.88 16.91
CA ALA A 307 -11.73 0.41 17.91
C ALA A 307 -10.58 1.42 18.04
N LYS A 308 -10.67 2.31 19.04
CA LYS A 308 -9.84 3.51 19.13
C LYS A 308 -8.78 3.41 20.22
N SER A 309 -7.55 3.34 19.79
CA SER A 309 -6.38 3.38 20.67
C SER A 309 -5.17 3.87 19.89
N PRO A 310 -4.49 4.95 20.33
CA PRO A 310 -3.43 5.59 19.53
C PRO A 310 -2.24 4.66 19.31
N CYS A 311 -1.56 4.88 18.17
CA CYS A 311 -0.33 4.18 17.84
C CYS A 311 0.72 4.37 18.93
N ILE A 312 1.23 3.27 19.48
CA ILE A 312 2.20 3.32 20.59
C ILE A 312 3.49 4.04 20.23
N LEU A 313 3.92 3.96 18.96
CA LEU A 313 5.15 4.62 18.49
C LEU A 313 4.93 6.14 18.30
N ALA A 314 3.72 6.57 17.98
CA ALA A 314 3.38 7.98 17.79
C ALA A 314 2.77 8.64 19.04
N LEU A 315 2.40 7.87 20.05
CA LEU A 315 1.65 8.34 21.23
C LEU A 315 2.27 9.59 21.87
N LYS A 316 3.58 9.59 22.08
CA LYS A 316 4.27 10.73 22.70
C LYS A 316 4.15 12.00 21.86
N SER A 317 4.29 11.89 20.55
CA SER A 317 4.17 13.00 19.61
C SER A 317 2.73 13.50 19.52
N ILE A 318 1.76 12.58 19.39
CA ILE A 318 0.33 12.90 19.38
C ILE A 318 -0.07 13.71 20.64
N LEU A 319 0.31 13.24 21.82
CA LEU A 319 0.02 13.93 23.07
C LEU A 319 0.69 15.32 23.16
N ALA A 320 1.91 15.45 22.63
CA ALA A 320 2.61 16.73 22.59
C ALA A 320 1.93 17.73 21.64
N TRP A 321 1.51 17.28 20.46
CA TRP A 321 0.78 18.12 19.49
C TRP A 321 -0.57 18.57 20.03
N ASP A 322 -1.36 17.64 20.59
CA ASP A 322 -2.67 17.93 21.17
C ASP A 322 -2.57 18.93 22.32
N LYS A 323 -1.54 18.79 23.19
CA LYS A 323 -1.27 19.74 24.27
C LYS A 323 -0.92 21.13 23.72
N ALA A 324 0.02 21.21 22.76
CA ALA A 324 0.41 22.48 22.14
C ALA A 324 -0.75 23.19 21.45
N ASN A 325 -1.63 22.42 20.77
CA ASN A 325 -2.81 22.95 20.11
C ASN A 325 -3.83 23.51 21.13
N LYS A 326 -4.03 22.82 22.26
CA LYS A 326 -4.91 23.28 23.34
C LYS A 326 -4.38 24.59 23.94
N GLU A 327 -3.10 24.67 24.26
CA GLU A 327 -2.45 25.88 24.79
C GLU A 327 -2.58 27.08 23.83
N LYS A 328 -2.40 26.85 22.51
CA LYS A 328 -2.62 27.87 21.49
C LYS A 328 -4.06 28.35 21.41
N ALA A 329 -5.02 27.45 21.50
CA ALA A 329 -6.44 27.77 21.47
C ALA A 329 -6.84 28.58 22.72
N GLU A 330 -6.41 28.19 23.91
CA GLU A 330 -6.66 28.90 25.17
C GLU A 330 -6.04 30.32 25.14
N LYS A 331 -4.83 30.46 24.61
CA LYS A 331 -4.18 31.77 24.44
C LYS A 331 -4.95 32.67 23.47
N ALA A 332 -5.35 32.14 22.30
CA ALA A 332 -6.13 32.90 21.31
C ALA A 332 -7.49 33.36 21.87
N LEU A 333 -8.15 32.53 22.68
CA LEU A 333 -9.41 32.87 23.34
C LEU A 333 -9.20 34.02 24.34
N ALA A 334 -8.17 33.92 25.20
CA ALA A 334 -7.84 34.97 26.17
C ALA A 334 -7.49 36.32 25.49
N GLU A 335 -6.74 36.27 24.39
CA GLU A 335 -6.42 37.48 23.60
C GLU A 335 -7.67 38.11 22.99
N SER A 336 -8.60 37.28 22.47
CA SER A 336 -9.88 37.73 21.91
C SER A 336 -10.77 38.38 22.99
N GLU A 337 -10.89 37.78 24.18
CA GLU A 337 -11.62 38.35 25.29
C GLU A 337 -11.00 39.66 25.78
N ALA A 338 -9.68 39.74 25.86
CA ALA A 338 -8.98 40.97 26.24
C ALA A 338 -9.20 42.10 25.20
N ALA A 339 -9.21 41.78 23.91
CA ALA A 339 -9.51 42.71 22.84
C ALA A 339 -10.96 43.19 22.88
N ALA A 340 -11.92 42.31 23.14
CA ALA A 340 -13.34 42.64 23.31
C ALA A 340 -13.57 43.59 24.49
N LYS A 341 -12.93 43.33 25.61
CA LYS A 341 -12.98 44.24 26.80
C LYS A 341 -12.38 45.61 26.50
N LYS A 342 -11.29 45.70 25.72
CA LYS A 342 -10.70 47.01 25.32
C LYS A 342 -11.58 47.81 24.41
N ASN A 343 -12.36 47.17 23.55
CA ASN A 343 -13.22 47.83 22.55
C ASN A 343 -14.63 48.16 23.06
N GLY A 344 -14.91 47.97 24.33
CA GLY A 344 -16.16 48.39 24.96
C GLY A 344 -17.44 47.68 24.50
N ASN A 345 -17.29 46.52 23.83
CA ASN A 345 -18.43 45.69 23.46
C ASN A 345 -18.76 44.72 24.58
N PHE A 346 -19.61 45.19 25.53
CA PHE A 346 -20.43 44.38 26.42
C PHE A 346 -21.90 44.80 26.22
#